data_761c53b7c4f8f46c3818941dea7fd183
#
_entry.id   761c53b7c4f8f46c3818941dea7fd183
#
_cell.length_a   1.000
_cell.length_b   1.000
_cell.length_c   1.000
_cell.angle_alpha   90.00
_cell.angle_beta   90.00
_cell.angle_gamma   90.00
#
_symmetry.space_group_name_H-M   'P 1'
#
loop_
_entity.id
_entity.type
_entity.pdbx_description
1 polymer ?
#
loop_
_entity_poly.entity_id
_entity_poly.type
_entity_poly.pdbx_seq_one_letter_code
_entity_poly.pdbx_strand_id
1 'polypeptide(L)'
;MIKLTEINRAEALRYMGGSKVKMNDSMESLIEVCEKEILENISPKYLYKKISLENSGLIVGNSVKKHLKGCDEAFLICATTGAKTDKLIRSASVTDMAKAVVLDAMASAAVEQICNKIDEIIAKETPGKFLTFRFSPGYGDYPLEMQEKFLSILDAPRKIGLCTTDNSLLTPTKSVTAIMGISDSPLEKQRRGCVICNLNKTCKFRKTGEHCEL
;
A
#
# COMPACT_ATOMS: atom_id res chain seq x y z
N MET A 1 2.34 -9.05 16.20
CA MET A 1 2.69 -7.67 15.78
C MET A 1 3.73 -7.77 14.66
N ILE A 2 3.50 -7.11 13.52
CA ILE A 2 4.47 -7.08 12.41
C ILE A 2 5.68 -6.25 12.83
N LYS A 3 6.88 -6.79 12.64
CA LYS A 3 8.15 -6.08 12.83
C LYS A 3 8.95 -6.17 11.53
N LEU A 4 9.50 -5.05 11.08
CA LEU A 4 10.45 -4.99 9.97
C LEU A 4 11.87 -4.93 10.54
N THR A 5 12.75 -5.71 9.98
CA THR A 5 14.19 -5.74 10.33
C THR A 5 15.08 -5.14 9.26
N GLU A 6 14.51 -4.98 8.05
CA GLU A 6 15.15 -4.38 6.89
C GLU A 6 14.08 -3.76 5.98
N ILE A 7 14.48 -2.82 5.15
CA ILE A 7 13.61 -2.24 4.10
C ILE A 7 14.05 -2.79 2.74
N ASN A 8 13.08 -3.13 1.90
CA ASN A 8 13.35 -3.53 0.53
C ASN A 8 13.95 -2.36 -0.26
N ARG A 9 15.29 -2.31 -0.33
CA ARG A 9 16.04 -1.25 -1.02
C ARG A 9 15.73 -1.20 -2.51
N ALA A 10 15.54 -2.35 -3.16
CA ALA A 10 15.19 -2.39 -4.59
C ALA A 10 13.85 -1.69 -4.85
N GLU A 11 12.86 -1.95 -4.01
CA GLU A 11 11.56 -1.29 -4.09
C GLU A 11 11.66 0.20 -3.77
N ALA A 12 12.44 0.59 -2.76
CA ALA A 12 12.68 2.00 -2.45
C ALA A 12 13.37 2.73 -3.62
N LEU A 13 14.37 2.12 -4.24
CA LEU A 13 15.02 2.66 -5.44
C LEU A 13 14.03 2.84 -6.60
N ARG A 14 13.11 1.91 -6.79
CA ARG A 14 12.04 2.03 -7.77
C ARG A 14 11.17 3.27 -7.53
N TYR A 15 10.80 3.54 -6.28
CA TYR A 15 10.06 4.77 -5.92
C TYR A 15 10.85 6.04 -6.16
N MET A 16 12.18 6.01 -6.05
CA MET A 16 13.05 7.16 -6.37
C MET A 16 13.28 7.37 -7.87
N GLY A 17 12.82 6.46 -8.73
CA GLY A 17 12.96 6.56 -10.18
C GLY A 17 13.75 5.42 -10.84
N GLY A 18 13.98 4.33 -10.11
CA GLY A 18 14.56 3.09 -10.63
C GLY A 18 15.97 3.28 -11.21
N SER A 19 16.18 2.80 -12.42
CA SER A 19 17.48 2.86 -13.14
C SER A 19 18.05 4.28 -13.36
N LYS A 20 17.25 5.32 -13.14
CA LYS A 20 17.70 6.72 -13.24
C LYS A 20 18.46 7.20 -12.01
N VAL A 21 18.36 6.49 -10.90
CA VAL A 21 19.11 6.83 -9.69
C VAL A 21 20.58 6.48 -9.91
N LYS A 22 21.44 7.52 -9.90
CA LYS A 22 22.88 7.33 -9.98
C LYS A 22 23.39 6.86 -8.62
N MET A 23 23.75 5.60 -8.53
CA MET A 23 24.39 5.05 -7.34
C MET A 23 25.86 5.45 -7.28
N ASN A 24 26.24 6.01 -6.15
CA ASN A 24 27.62 6.30 -5.77
C ASN A 24 27.74 6.16 -4.26
N ASP A 25 28.96 6.21 -3.72
CA ASP A 25 29.22 6.00 -2.29
C ASP A 25 28.40 6.94 -1.39
N SER A 26 28.19 8.19 -1.82
CA SER A 26 27.38 9.17 -1.08
C SER A 26 25.91 8.77 -1.04
N MET A 27 25.37 8.27 -2.16
CA MET A 27 23.97 7.80 -2.22
C MET A 27 23.79 6.52 -1.41
N GLU A 28 24.73 5.57 -1.47
CA GLU A 28 24.67 4.36 -0.67
C GLU A 28 24.68 4.67 0.82
N SER A 29 25.59 5.54 1.27
CA SER A 29 25.65 5.99 2.66
C SER A 29 24.35 6.67 3.09
N LEU A 30 23.75 7.51 2.23
CA LEU A 30 22.48 8.16 2.52
C LEU A 30 21.33 7.14 2.66
N ILE A 31 21.27 6.14 1.79
CA ILE A 31 20.30 5.04 1.84
C ILE A 31 20.42 4.28 3.16
N GLU A 32 21.64 3.93 3.58
CA GLU A 32 21.89 3.22 4.84
C GLU A 32 21.43 4.02 6.07
N VAL A 33 21.76 5.31 6.10
CA VAL A 33 21.31 6.21 7.17
C VAL A 33 19.78 6.30 7.20
N CYS A 34 19.15 6.49 6.05
CA CYS A 34 17.68 6.59 5.95
C CYS A 34 16.99 5.30 6.33
N GLU A 35 17.51 4.13 5.92
CA GLU A 35 16.96 2.83 6.30
C GLU A 35 16.95 2.65 7.81
N LYS A 36 18.09 2.95 8.46
CA LYS A 36 18.21 2.88 9.92
C LYS A 36 17.19 3.80 10.60
N GLU A 37 17.10 5.06 10.15
CA GLU A 37 16.17 6.04 10.73
C GLU A 37 14.71 5.60 10.55
N ILE A 38 14.33 5.02 9.39
CA ILE A 38 12.97 4.47 9.20
C ILE A 38 12.74 3.32 10.16
N LEU A 39 13.65 2.35 10.28
CA LEU A 39 13.49 1.20 11.17
C LEU A 39 13.38 1.59 12.64
N GLU A 40 14.06 2.64 13.07
CA GLU A 40 13.99 3.19 14.44
C GLU A 40 12.68 3.94 14.72
N ASN A 41 12.08 4.56 13.70
CA ASN A 41 10.90 5.42 13.86
C ASN A 41 9.59 4.76 13.42
N ILE A 42 9.66 3.67 12.66
CA ILE A 42 8.45 2.97 12.20
C ILE A 42 7.70 2.31 13.36
N SER A 43 6.40 2.47 13.37
CA SER A 43 5.49 1.81 14.31
C SER A 43 4.34 1.15 13.54
N PRO A 44 4.59 -0.03 12.94
CA PRO A 44 3.62 -0.71 12.10
C PRO A 44 2.34 -1.03 12.87
N LYS A 45 1.21 -0.55 12.36
CA LYS A 45 -0.11 -0.90 12.87
C LYS A 45 -0.99 -1.31 11.69
N TYR A 46 -1.85 -2.26 11.92
CA TYR A 46 -2.75 -2.77 10.89
C TYR A 46 -4.03 -3.32 11.50
N LEU A 47 -5.07 -3.35 10.70
CA LEU A 47 -6.32 -4.03 10.96
C LEU A 47 -6.77 -4.72 9.69
N TYR A 48 -7.42 -5.86 9.85
CA TYR A 48 -8.21 -6.48 8.80
C TYR A 48 -9.48 -7.07 9.40
N LYS A 49 -10.52 -7.16 8.59
CA LYS A 49 -11.81 -7.70 8.99
C LYS A 49 -12.45 -8.38 7.80
N LYS A 50 -12.88 -9.61 8.01
CA LYS A 50 -13.70 -10.34 7.04
C LYS A 50 -15.13 -9.78 7.06
N ILE A 51 -15.67 -9.55 5.88
CA ILE A 51 -17.01 -8.99 5.67
C ILE A 51 -17.75 -9.74 4.58
N SER A 52 -19.09 -9.77 4.63
CA SER A 52 -19.92 -10.12 3.48
C SER A 52 -19.94 -8.96 2.49
N LEU A 53 -19.89 -9.26 1.20
CA LEU A 53 -20.04 -8.27 0.14
C LEU A 53 -21.50 -7.94 -0.16
N GLU A 54 -22.43 -8.83 0.23
CA GLU A 54 -23.86 -8.61 0.07
C GLU A 54 -24.31 -7.36 0.85
N ASN A 55 -24.96 -6.45 0.16
CA ASN A 55 -25.48 -5.19 0.72
C ASN A 55 -24.47 -4.33 1.47
N SER A 56 -23.17 -4.59 1.31
CA SER A 56 -22.11 -3.85 2.00
C SER A 56 -21.99 -2.38 1.55
N GLY A 57 -22.44 -2.08 0.32
CA GLY A 57 -22.24 -0.78 -0.32
C GLY A 57 -20.76 -0.48 -0.58
N LEU A 58 -19.89 -1.49 -0.66
CA LEU A 58 -18.46 -1.34 -0.92
C LEU A 58 -18.11 -1.57 -2.40
N ILE A 59 -19.01 -2.15 -3.17
CA ILE A 59 -18.81 -2.43 -4.60
C ILE A 59 -19.29 -1.21 -5.40
N VAL A 60 -18.45 -0.18 -5.50
CA VAL A 60 -18.75 1.07 -6.20
C VAL A 60 -17.80 1.22 -7.38
N GLY A 61 -18.35 1.23 -8.60
CA GLY A 61 -17.56 1.27 -9.83
C GLY A 61 -17.34 -0.11 -10.47
N ASN A 62 -16.93 -0.09 -11.73
CA ASN A 62 -16.77 -1.31 -12.54
C ASN A 62 -15.45 -2.03 -12.23
N SER A 63 -14.40 -1.29 -11.86
CA SER A 63 -13.10 -1.87 -11.57
C SER A 63 -13.15 -2.78 -10.36
N VAL A 64 -13.71 -2.34 -9.23
CA VAL A 64 -13.86 -3.15 -8.03
C VAL A 64 -14.87 -4.27 -8.23
N LYS A 65 -15.97 -4.03 -8.97
CA LYS A 65 -16.95 -5.07 -9.33
C LYS A 65 -16.30 -6.20 -10.11
N LYS A 66 -15.45 -5.88 -11.09
CA LYS A 66 -14.69 -6.85 -11.86
C LYS A 66 -13.66 -7.57 -10.99
N HIS A 67 -13.01 -6.84 -10.10
CA HIS A 67 -11.99 -7.36 -9.19
C HIS A 67 -12.56 -8.41 -8.23
N LEU A 68 -13.77 -8.18 -7.72
CA LEU A 68 -14.44 -9.04 -6.74
C LEU A 68 -15.41 -10.05 -7.39
N LYS A 69 -15.36 -10.19 -8.73
CA LYS A 69 -16.22 -11.16 -9.43
C LYS A 69 -15.98 -12.59 -8.94
N GLY A 70 -17.03 -13.26 -8.50
CA GLY A 70 -16.95 -14.62 -7.95
C GLY A 70 -16.53 -14.68 -6.47
N CYS A 71 -16.56 -13.55 -5.77
CA CYS A 71 -16.34 -13.47 -4.33
C CYS A 71 -17.65 -13.04 -3.64
N ASP A 72 -18.05 -13.76 -2.58
CA ASP A 72 -19.18 -13.42 -1.73
C ASP A 72 -18.73 -12.71 -0.45
N GLU A 73 -17.48 -12.88 -0.10
CA GLU A 73 -16.83 -12.29 1.07
C GLU A 73 -15.53 -11.59 0.67
N ALA A 74 -15.08 -10.70 1.53
CA ALA A 74 -13.79 -10.03 1.36
C ALA A 74 -13.15 -9.70 2.72
N PHE A 75 -11.84 -9.48 2.71
CA PHE A 75 -11.17 -8.77 3.79
C PHE A 75 -11.06 -7.28 3.44
N LEU A 76 -11.48 -6.44 4.39
CA LEU A 76 -11.05 -5.06 4.43
C LEU A 76 -9.74 -5.00 5.21
N ILE A 77 -8.79 -4.25 4.69
CA ILE A 77 -7.43 -4.16 5.23
C ILE A 77 -7.07 -2.68 5.36
N CYS A 78 -6.43 -2.31 6.46
CA CYS A 78 -5.70 -1.06 6.55
C CYS A 78 -4.39 -1.25 7.29
N ALA A 79 -3.37 -0.50 6.88
CA ALA A 79 -2.04 -0.53 7.46
C ALA A 79 -1.41 0.86 7.46
N THR A 80 -0.54 1.13 8.42
CA THR A 80 0.21 2.39 8.53
C THR A 80 1.61 2.15 9.07
N THR A 81 2.56 2.96 8.64
CA THR A 81 3.90 3.02 9.24
C THR A 81 3.93 3.83 10.54
N GLY A 82 2.86 4.61 10.80
CA GLY A 82 2.71 5.45 11.98
C GLY A 82 3.18 6.89 11.80
N ALA A 83 2.69 7.78 12.65
CA ALA A 83 2.91 9.23 12.56
C ALA A 83 4.37 9.68 12.74
N LYS A 84 5.21 8.87 13.41
CA LYS A 84 6.64 9.19 13.57
C LYS A 84 7.37 9.19 12.24
N THR A 85 6.99 8.28 11.32
CA THR A 85 7.54 8.23 9.95
C THR A 85 7.21 9.51 9.19
N ASP A 86 5.97 10.00 9.24
CA ASP A 86 5.57 11.26 8.61
C ASP A 86 6.34 12.46 9.19
N LYS A 87 6.51 12.48 10.52
CA LYS A 87 7.29 13.53 11.19
C LYS A 87 8.76 13.53 10.74
N LEU A 88 9.35 12.35 10.60
CA LEU A 88 10.74 12.20 10.14
C LEU A 88 10.91 12.75 8.72
N ILE A 89 10.05 12.36 7.79
CA ILE A 89 10.07 12.83 6.40
C ILE A 89 9.87 14.35 6.34
N ARG A 90 8.91 14.87 7.09
CA ARG A 90 8.62 16.32 7.13
C ARG A 90 9.79 17.12 7.71
N SER A 91 10.44 16.62 8.74
CA SER A 91 11.63 17.26 9.32
C SER A 91 12.78 17.32 8.31
N ALA A 92 13.03 16.21 7.60
CA ALA A 92 14.05 16.16 6.56
C ALA A 92 13.72 17.10 5.38
N SER A 93 12.46 17.25 5.00
CA SER A 93 12.06 18.10 3.87
C SER A 93 12.38 19.60 4.08
N VAL A 94 12.61 20.03 5.32
CA VAL A 94 13.01 21.41 5.64
C VAL A 94 14.52 21.61 5.61
N THR A 95 15.28 20.56 5.92
CA THR A 95 16.75 20.67 6.13
C THR A 95 17.58 20.01 5.04
N ASP A 96 17.07 18.91 4.45
CA ASP A 96 17.79 18.11 3.45
C ASP A 96 16.76 17.41 2.54
N MET A 97 16.51 18.00 1.39
CA MET A 97 15.53 17.48 0.41
C MET A 97 15.95 16.12 -0.17
N ALA A 98 17.25 15.86 -0.36
CA ALA A 98 17.72 14.57 -0.87
C ALA A 98 17.40 13.46 0.13
N LYS A 99 17.68 13.70 1.42
CA LYS A 99 17.31 12.80 2.51
C LYS A 99 15.81 12.60 2.60
N ALA A 100 15.03 13.67 2.46
CA ALA A 100 13.56 13.58 2.49
C ALA A 100 13.01 12.64 1.40
N VAL A 101 13.53 12.73 0.17
CA VAL A 101 13.14 11.86 -0.95
C VAL A 101 13.48 10.39 -0.66
N VAL A 102 14.66 10.12 -0.13
CA VAL A 102 15.06 8.75 0.23
C VAL A 102 14.19 8.20 1.36
N LEU A 103 13.95 8.98 2.42
CA LEU A 103 13.07 8.60 3.53
C LEU A 103 11.63 8.32 3.05
N ASP A 104 11.11 9.15 2.15
CA ASP A 104 9.78 8.99 1.57
C ASP A 104 9.66 7.67 0.80
N ALA A 105 10.66 7.36 -0.03
CA ALA A 105 10.72 6.12 -0.79
C ALA A 105 10.87 4.88 0.11
N MET A 106 11.74 4.95 1.13
CA MET A 106 11.92 3.90 2.12
C MET A 106 10.62 3.62 2.90
N ALA A 107 9.92 4.66 3.31
CA ALA A 107 8.66 4.53 4.02
C ALA A 107 7.55 3.95 3.12
N SER A 108 7.57 4.23 1.81
CA SER A 108 6.67 3.61 0.83
C SER A 108 6.97 2.11 0.69
N ALA A 109 8.24 1.73 0.56
CA ALA A 109 8.62 0.32 0.55
C ALA A 109 8.24 -0.39 1.87
N ALA A 110 8.42 0.27 3.00
CA ALA A 110 8.07 -0.27 4.32
C ALA A 110 6.56 -0.57 4.45
N VAL A 111 5.67 0.33 4.01
CA VAL A 111 4.23 0.08 4.08
C VAL A 111 3.80 -1.07 3.19
N GLU A 112 4.40 -1.22 2.01
CA GLU A 112 4.14 -2.38 1.14
C GLU A 112 4.62 -3.69 1.78
N GLN A 113 5.79 -3.71 2.42
CA GLN A 113 6.25 -4.88 3.17
C GLN A 113 5.31 -5.25 4.32
N ILE A 114 4.74 -4.26 5.03
CA ILE A 114 3.70 -4.50 6.04
C ILE A 114 2.47 -5.14 5.39
N CYS A 115 2.01 -4.61 4.27
CA CYS A 115 0.87 -5.13 3.54
C CYS A 115 1.11 -6.57 3.05
N ASN A 116 2.30 -6.89 2.53
CA ASN A 116 2.64 -8.25 2.11
C ASN A 116 2.60 -9.25 3.29
N LYS A 117 3.08 -8.84 4.47
CA LYS A 117 2.96 -9.66 5.69
C LYS A 117 1.50 -9.86 6.13
N ILE A 118 0.63 -8.90 5.92
CA ILE A 118 -0.81 -9.05 6.18
C ILE A 118 -1.43 -10.05 5.20
N ASP A 119 -1.06 -10.01 3.92
CA ASP A 119 -1.51 -10.97 2.91
C ASP A 119 -1.13 -12.40 3.32
N GLU A 120 0.10 -12.62 3.81
CA GLU A 120 0.56 -13.92 4.32
C GLU A 120 -0.26 -14.38 5.54
N ILE A 121 -0.60 -13.47 6.46
CA ILE A 121 -1.44 -13.78 7.63
C ILE A 121 -2.83 -14.20 7.16
N ILE A 122 -3.46 -13.44 6.29
CA ILE A 122 -4.79 -13.72 5.75
C ILE A 122 -4.79 -15.05 5.00
N ALA A 123 -3.79 -15.32 4.18
CA ALA A 123 -3.69 -16.57 3.44
C ALA A 123 -3.60 -17.79 4.37
N LYS A 124 -2.90 -17.67 5.50
CA LYS A 124 -2.84 -18.73 6.53
C LYS A 124 -4.16 -18.94 7.26
N GLU A 125 -4.95 -17.89 7.45
CA GLU A 125 -6.27 -17.97 8.11
C GLU A 125 -7.37 -18.49 7.17
N THR A 126 -7.12 -18.55 5.86
CA THR A 126 -8.08 -18.99 4.85
C THR A 126 -7.57 -20.18 4.01
N PRO A 127 -7.21 -21.30 4.64
CA PRO A 127 -6.72 -22.46 3.91
C PRO A 127 -7.75 -22.97 2.92
N GLY A 128 -7.33 -23.27 1.70
CA GLY A 128 -8.18 -23.79 0.63
C GLY A 128 -9.08 -22.75 -0.05
N LYS A 129 -9.00 -21.48 0.33
CA LYS A 129 -9.70 -20.39 -0.37
C LYS A 129 -8.80 -19.73 -1.41
N PHE A 130 -9.41 -19.10 -2.39
CA PHE A 130 -8.75 -18.30 -3.41
C PHE A 130 -8.92 -16.82 -3.06
N LEU A 131 -7.81 -16.08 -2.99
CA LEU A 131 -7.80 -14.67 -2.65
C LEU A 131 -7.50 -13.83 -3.88
N THR A 132 -8.19 -12.69 -4.04
CA THR A 132 -7.76 -11.69 -5.01
C THR A 132 -6.52 -10.96 -4.46
N PHE A 133 -5.84 -10.17 -5.29
CA PHE A 133 -4.87 -9.23 -4.76
C PHE A 133 -5.56 -8.04 -4.06
N ARG A 134 -4.82 -7.27 -3.28
CA ARG A 134 -5.31 -6.02 -2.68
C ARG A 134 -5.76 -5.03 -3.76
N PHE A 135 -6.93 -4.46 -3.60
CA PHE A 135 -7.45 -3.41 -4.48
C PHE A 135 -7.87 -2.20 -3.63
N SER A 136 -7.26 -1.06 -3.86
CA SER A 136 -7.43 0.13 -3.03
C SER A 136 -8.38 1.16 -3.67
N PRO A 137 -9.14 1.92 -2.87
CA PRO A 137 -9.80 3.14 -3.34
C PRO A 137 -8.81 4.07 -4.05
N GLY A 138 -9.28 4.77 -5.09
CA GLY A 138 -8.43 5.59 -5.96
C GLY A 138 -7.87 4.86 -7.19
N TYR A 139 -7.94 3.53 -7.26
CA TYR A 139 -7.55 2.78 -8.46
C TYR A 139 -8.75 2.58 -9.40
N GLY A 140 -8.48 2.74 -10.70
CA GLY A 140 -9.53 2.62 -11.72
C GLY A 140 -10.63 3.67 -11.53
N ASP A 141 -11.87 3.20 -11.46
CA ASP A 141 -13.05 4.00 -11.14
C ASP A 141 -13.56 3.77 -9.71
N TYR A 142 -12.71 3.19 -8.83
CA TYR A 142 -13.06 2.99 -7.42
C TYR A 142 -12.86 4.30 -6.65
N PRO A 143 -13.93 4.93 -6.13
CA PRO A 143 -13.84 6.27 -5.54
C PRO A 143 -12.90 6.30 -4.34
N LEU A 144 -12.10 7.38 -4.24
CA LEU A 144 -11.16 7.57 -3.12
C LEU A 144 -11.89 7.76 -1.79
N GLU A 145 -13.08 8.31 -1.81
CA GLU A 145 -13.96 8.55 -0.66
C GLU A 145 -14.34 7.25 0.07
N MET A 146 -14.21 6.12 -0.60
CA MET A 146 -14.42 4.81 0.02
C MET A 146 -13.43 4.51 1.15
N GLN A 147 -12.30 5.21 1.22
CA GLN A 147 -11.35 5.09 2.32
C GLN A 147 -12.00 5.38 3.67
N GLU A 148 -12.83 6.42 3.75
CA GLU A 148 -13.54 6.78 4.99
C GLU A 148 -14.44 5.63 5.47
N LYS A 149 -15.18 5.01 4.54
CA LYS A 149 -16.02 3.85 4.86
C LYS A 149 -15.21 2.63 5.33
N PHE A 150 -14.05 2.38 4.71
CA PHE A 150 -13.15 1.32 5.15
C PHE A 150 -12.67 1.53 6.58
N LEU A 151 -12.20 2.74 6.87
CA LEU A 151 -11.68 3.09 8.19
C LEU A 151 -12.79 3.05 9.26
N SER A 152 -14.00 3.44 8.92
CA SER A 152 -15.17 3.36 9.80
C SER A 152 -15.51 1.90 10.14
N ILE A 153 -15.60 1.00 9.14
CA ILE A 153 -15.92 -0.43 9.36
C ILE A 153 -14.83 -1.13 10.21
N LEU A 154 -13.58 -0.72 10.04
CA LEU A 154 -12.43 -1.25 10.78
C LEU A 154 -12.26 -0.59 12.16
N ASP A 155 -12.95 0.53 12.42
CA ASP A 155 -12.74 1.37 13.61
C ASP A 155 -11.26 1.82 13.72
N ALA A 156 -10.67 2.14 12.57
CA ALA A 156 -9.25 2.41 12.45
C ALA A 156 -8.79 3.68 13.17
N PRO A 157 -9.56 4.79 13.17
CA PRO A 157 -9.20 5.99 13.92
C PRO A 157 -8.96 5.71 15.40
N ARG A 158 -9.86 4.98 16.04
CA ARG A 158 -9.78 4.67 17.46
C ARG A 158 -8.72 3.62 17.77
N LYS A 159 -8.60 2.57 16.93
CA LYS A 159 -7.72 1.43 17.21
C LYS A 159 -6.26 1.67 16.86
N ILE A 160 -5.99 2.34 15.74
CA ILE A 160 -4.62 2.51 15.24
C ILE A 160 -4.25 3.95 14.90
N GLY A 161 -5.18 4.92 15.07
CA GLY A 161 -4.94 6.33 14.78
C GLY A 161 -4.82 6.64 13.28
N LEU A 162 -5.45 5.83 12.43
CA LEU A 162 -5.47 6.05 10.97
C LEU A 162 -6.80 6.69 10.58
N CYS A 163 -6.72 7.87 10.01
CA CYS A 163 -7.87 8.70 9.61
C CYS A 163 -7.77 9.10 8.14
N THR A 164 -8.81 9.75 7.63
CA THR A 164 -8.79 10.50 6.37
C THR A 164 -8.82 12.00 6.65
N THR A 165 -8.26 12.77 5.72
CA THR A 165 -8.48 14.22 5.62
C THR A 165 -9.81 14.51 4.88
N ASP A 166 -10.24 15.77 4.83
CA ASP A 166 -11.42 16.20 4.08
C ASP A 166 -11.36 15.85 2.58
N ASN A 167 -10.15 15.70 2.04
CA ASN A 167 -9.90 15.27 0.66
C ASN A 167 -9.71 13.75 0.55
N SER A 168 -10.17 12.97 1.52
CA SER A 168 -10.06 11.51 1.57
C SER A 168 -8.63 10.97 1.52
N LEU A 169 -7.60 11.77 1.81
CA LEU A 169 -6.22 11.29 1.91
C LEU A 169 -5.97 10.68 3.29
N LEU A 170 -5.21 9.59 3.32
CA LEU A 170 -4.87 8.91 4.58
C LEU A 170 -3.89 9.72 5.42
N THR A 171 -4.09 9.74 6.73
CA THR A 171 -3.17 10.28 7.72
C THR A 171 -3.02 9.30 8.90
N PRO A 172 -1.81 8.81 9.22
CA PRO A 172 -0.50 9.10 8.59
C PRO A 172 -0.45 8.81 7.09
N THR A 173 0.40 9.56 6.35
CA THR A 173 0.45 9.50 4.87
C THR A 173 0.94 8.16 4.33
N LYS A 174 1.89 7.54 5.04
CA LYS A 174 2.42 6.22 4.67
C LYS A 174 1.53 5.12 5.21
N SER A 175 0.34 5.03 4.59
CA SER A 175 -0.73 4.12 4.97
C SER A 175 -1.43 3.58 3.72
N VAL A 176 -2.07 2.43 3.87
CA VAL A 176 -2.81 1.75 2.80
C VAL A 176 -4.16 1.32 3.34
N THR A 177 -5.20 1.44 2.53
CA THR A 177 -6.49 0.75 2.69
C THR A 177 -6.74 -0.11 1.46
N ALA A 178 -7.25 -1.31 1.63
CA ALA A 178 -7.53 -2.20 0.52
C ALA A 178 -8.68 -3.17 0.81
N ILE A 179 -9.28 -3.69 -0.27
CA ILE A 179 -10.20 -4.82 -0.23
C ILE A 179 -9.56 -6.00 -0.96
N MET A 180 -9.70 -7.19 -0.38
CA MET A 180 -9.22 -8.46 -0.91
C MET A 180 -10.38 -9.47 -0.91
N GLY A 181 -10.84 -9.89 -2.08
CA GLY A 181 -11.95 -10.84 -2.23
C GLY A 181 -11.54 -12.26 -1.83
N ILE A 182 -12.52 -13.00 -1.36
CA ILE A 182 -12.41 -14.41 -0.97
C ILE A 182 -13.36 -15.23 -1.84
N SER A 183 -12.86 -16.32 -2.44
CA SER A 183 -13.66 -17.24 -3.26
C SER A 183 -13.42 -18.70 -2.87
N ASP A 184 -14.45 -19.52 -2.98
CA ASP A 184 -14.36 -20.98 -2.84
C ASP A 184 -13.86 -21.66 -4.11
N SER A 185 -13.90 -20.97 -5.23
CA SER A 185 -13.49 -21.47 -6.54
C SER A 185 -12.27 -20.72 -7.07
N PRO A 186 -11.48 -21.35 -7.94
CA PRO A 186 -10.36 -20.67 -8.59
C PRO A 186 -10.82 -19.39 -9.28
N LEU A 187 -10.16 -18.28 -8.96
CA LEU A 187 -10.44 -16.98 -9.58
C LEU A 187 -9.83 -16.93 -10.98
N GLU A 188 -10.53 -16.29 -11.92
CA GLU A 188 -9.95 -15.98 -13.22
C GLU A 188 -8.65 -15.20 -13.00
N LYS A 189 -7.56 -15.59 -13.71
CA LYS A 189 -6.28 -14.85 -13.63
C LYS A 189 -6.53 -13.40 -13.99
N GLN A 190 -6.64 -12.58 -12.99
CA GLN A 190 -6.75 -11.13 -13.20
C GLN A 190 -5.41 -10.63 -13.74
N ARG A 191 -5.46 -9.99 -14.89
CA ARG A 191 -4.25 -9.37 -15.45
C ARG A 191 -3.81 -8.25 -14.52
N ARG A 192 -2.56 -8.31 -14.10
CA ARG A 192 -1.90 -7.25 -13.32
C ARG A 192 -0.96 -6.45 -14.24
N GLY A 193 -0.53 -5.31 -13.75
CA GLY A 193 0.52 -4.54 -14.38
C GLY A 193 0.06 -3.60 -15.48
N CYS A 194 1.00 -3.22 -16.32
CA CYS A 194 0.84 -2.13 -17.30
C CYS A 194 -0.31 -2.32 -18.30
N VAL A 195 -0.71 -3.54 -18.60
CA VAL A 195 -1.74 -3.83 -19.61
C VAL A 195 -3.11 -3.27 -19.22
N ILE A 196 -3.43 -3.25 -17.93
CA ILE A 196 -4.73 -2.77 -17.39
C ILE A 196 -4.60 -1.44 -16.65
N CYS A 197 -3.40 -0.89 -16.56
CA CYS A 197 -3.14 0.35 -15.84
C CYS A 197 -3.76 1.55 -16.58
N ASN A 198 -4.53 2.38 -15.88
CA ASN A 198 -5.11 3.61 -16.45
C ASN A 198 -4.04 4.58 -16.97
N LEU A 199 -2.84 4.54 -16.40
CA LEU A 199 -1.69 5.32 -16.83
C LEU A 199 -0.90 4.67 -17.97
N ASN A 200 -1.32 3.53 -18.49
CA ASN A 200 -0.59 2.76 -19.51
C ASN A 200 -0.08 3.62 -20.66
N LYS A 201 -0.90 4.52 -21.18
CA LYS A 201 -0.56 5.39 -22.33
C LYS A 201 0.38 6.54 -21.97
N THR A 202 0.33 7.02 -20.73
CA THR A 202 1.06 8.21 -20.25
C THR A 202 2.21 7.88 -19.30
N CYS A 203 2.31 6.62 -18.84
CA CYS A 203 3.28 6.19 -17.86
C CYS A 203 4.72 6.34 -18.36
N LYS A 204 5.51 7.13 -17.63
CA LYS A 204 6.93 7.36 -17.94
C LYS A 204 7.77 6.11 -17.71
N PHE A 205 7.46 5.29 -16.70
CA PHE A 205 8.18 4.05 -16.38
C PHE A 205 8.06 3.02 -17.52
N ARG A 206 6.85 2.83 -18.06
CA ARG A 206 6.65 1.92 -19.18
C ARG A 206 7.45 2.33 -20.41
N LYS A 207 7.60 3.63 -20.67
CA LYS A 207 8.38 4.16 -21.79
C LYS A 207 9.88 3.89 -21.66
N THR A 208 10.36 3.64 -20.44
CA THR A 208 11.76 3.30 -20.13
C THR A 208 12.00 1.80 -19.99
N GLY A 209 10.98 0.95 -20.23
CA GLY A 209 11.09 -0.51 -20.10
C GLY A 209 10.95 -1.01 -18.67
N GLU A 210 10.73 -0.13 -17.71
CA GLU A 210 10.50 -0.48 -16.30
C GLU A 210 9.03 -0.81 -16.05
N HIS A 211 8.76 -1.69 -15.11
CA HIS A 211 7.41 -2.09 -14.71
C HIS A 211 7.20 -1.82 -13.23
N CYS A 212 5.97 -1.39 -12.88
CA CYS A 212 5.53 -1.48 -11.49
C CYS A 212 5.32 -2.97 -11.18
N GLU A 213 6.02 -3.53 -10.24
CA GLU A 213 5.67 -4.82 -9.65
C GLU A 213 4.43 -4.60 -8.79
N LEU A 214 3.29 -5.03 -9.30
CA LEU A 214 2.01 -5.06 -8.59
C LEU A 214 1.66 -6.51 -8.26
#